data_c4e9cfc6a76288463776f5b98e608a28
#
_entry.id   c4e9cfc6a76288463776f5b98e608a28
#
_cell.length_a   1.000
_cell.length_b   1.000
_cell.length_c   1.000
_cell.angle_alpha   90.00
_cell.angle_beta   90.00
_cell.angle_gamma   90.00
#
_symmetry.space_group_name_H-M   'P 1'
#
loop_
_entity.id
_entity.type
_entity.pdbx_description
1 polymer ?
#
loop_
_entity_poly.entity_id
_entity_poly.type
_entity_poly.pdbx_seq_one_letter_code
_entity_poly.pdbx_strand_id
1 'polypeptide(L)'
;LPYFARSNLIILMGKEKIHMEFMLKSGSGNIVWNIISTASGLETWFADRVTLNDKTFTFQWGKSEIKNALIVNYRVNSFIKMKWDDEEDPKAYFELRLAYNELTKDYTLEVVDFAYPDEIEDQQELWTSQIDNLKRVSGL
;
A
#
# COMPACT_ATOMS: atom_id res chain seq x y z
N LEU A 1 -1.37 29.47 15.90
CA LEU A 1 -2.58 29.47 15.05
C LEU A 1 -3.57 28.43 15.54
N PRO A 2 -4.86 28.72 15.36
CA PRO A 2 -5.88 27.74 15.61
C PRO A 2 -5.65 26.49 14.76
N TYR A 3 -6.08 25.36 15.28
CA TYR A 3 -6.01 24.07 14.59
C TYR A 3 -6.56 24.14 13.14
N PHE A 4 -7.66 24.86 12.93
CA PHE A 4 -8.28 25.01 11.61
C PHE A 4 -7.32 25.64 10.57
N ALA A 5 -6.64 26.72 10.95
CA ALA A 5 -5.70 27.41 10.05
C ALA A 5 -4.51 26.52 9.68
N ARG A 6 -4.01 25.72 10.65
CA ARG A 6 -2.95 24.76 10.40
C ARG A 6 -3.40 23.68 9.40
N SER A 7 -4.59 23.13 9.58
CA SER A 7 -5.12 22.09 8.68
C SER A 7 -5.28 22.61 7.26
N ASN A 8 -5.76 23.86 7.08
CA ASN A 8 -5.87 24.47 5.76
C ASN A 8 -4.50 24.67 5.11
N LEU A 9 -3.49 25.11 5.87
CA LEU A 9 -2.15 25.29 5.35
C LEU A 9 -1.55 23.96 4.88
N ILE A 10 -1.69 22.90 5.66
CA ILE A 10 -1.22 21.56 5.32
C ILE A 10 -1.87 21.05 4.05
N ILE A 11 -3.18 21.22 3.91
CA ILE A 11 -3.91 20.81 2.70
C ILE A 11 -3.40 21.57 1.47
N LEU A 12 -3.15 22.87 1.60
CA LEU A 12 -2.63 23.69 0.51
C LEU A 12 -1.24 23.31 0.08
N MET A 13 -0.40 22.77 0.98
CA MET A 13 0.92 22.27 0.65
C MET A 13 0.86 20.97 -0.16
N GLY A 14 -0.25 20.23 -0.10
CA GLY A 14 -0.42 18.96 -0.76
C GLY A 14 0.28 17.82 -0.04
N LYS A 15 0.08 16.61 -0.54
CA LYS A 15 0.73 15.42 -0.02
C LYS A 15 2.13 15.27 -0.60
N GLU A 16 3.00 14.66 0.18
CA GLU A 16 4.37 14.33 -0.22
C GLU A 16 4.48 12.83 -0.46
N LYS A 17 5.33 12.47 -1.42
CA LYS A 17 5.61 11.07 -1.73
C LYS A 17 6.51 10.48 -0.65
N ILE A 18 6.14 9.30 -0.17
CA ILE A 18 6.95 8.50 0.74
C ILE A 18 7.31 7.17 0.10
N HIS A 19 8.51 6.70 0.36
CA HIS A 19 9.05 5.46 -0.17
C HIS A 19 9.62 4.63 0.97
N MET A 20 9.21 3.36 1.05
CA MET A 20 9.64 2.43 2.07
C MET A 20 10.10 1.12 1.44
N GLU A 21 11.03 0.44 2.07
CA GLU A 21 11.55 -0.83 1.62
C GLU A 21 11.51 -1.85 2.75
N PHE A 22 11.04 -3.06 2.43
CA PHE A 22 10.93 -4.15 3.39
C PHE A 22 11.55 -5.41 2.78
N MET A 23 12.51 -6.00 3.47
CA MET A 23 13.13 -7.25 3.03
C MET A 23 12.21 -8.43 3.28
N LEU A 24 12.06 -9.29 2.29
CA LEU A 24 11.31 -10.54 2.38
C LEU A 24 12.24 -11.72 2.28
N LYS A 25 11.88 -12.84 2.93
CA LYS A 25 12.69 -14.06 2.93
C LYS A 25 12.39 -15.01 1.77
N SER A 26 11.41 -14.69 0.96
CA SER A 26 10.99 -15.57 -0.13
C SER A 26 11.86 -15.40 -1.37
N GLY A 27 12.24 -16.52 -1.96
CA GLY A 27 12.85 -16.55 -3.28
C GLY A 27 11.86 -16.68 -4.43
N SER A 28 10.56 -16.73 -4.17
CA SER A 28 9.52 -16.89 -5.22
C SER A 28 8.76 -15.62 -5.47
N GLY A 29 9.00 -15.00 -6.63
CA GLY A 29 8.29 -13.80 -7.06
C GLY A 29 6.79 -14.05 -7.29
N ASN A 30 6.43 -15.25 -7.79
CA ASN A 30 5.03 -15.59 -8.03
C ASN A 30 4.22 -15.63 -6.72
N ILE A 31 4.79 -16.18 -5.67
CA ILE A 31 4.14 -16.25 -4.35
C ILE A 31 3.93 -14.83 -3.80
N VAL A 32 4.97 -14.01 -3.81
CA VAL A 32 4.89 -12.64 -3.32
C VAL A 32 3.92 -11.83 -4.16
N TRP A 33 3.97 -11.97 -5.47
CA TRP A 33 3.07 -11.27 -6.38
C TRP A 33 1.60 -11.57 -6.07
N ASN A 34 1.25 -12.85 -5.88
CA ASN A 34 -0.11 -13.23 -5.54
C ASN A 34 -0.58 -12.62 -4.22
N ILE A 35 0.29 -12.50 -3.24
CA ILE A 35 -0.05 -11.92 -1.94
C ILE A 35 -0.35 -10.42 -2.02
N ILE A 36 0.32 -9.69 -2.91
CA ILE A 36 0.16 -8.24 -3.01
C ILE A 36 -0.79 -7.77 -4.11
N SER A 37 -1.19 -8.64 -5.02
CA SER A 37 -1.91 -8.24 -6.24
C SER A 37 -3.27 -8.90 -6.44
N THR A 38 -3.64 -9.88 -5.64
CA THR A 38 -4.92 -10.57 -5.76
C THR A 38 -5.84 -10.25 -4.59
N ALA A 39 -7.15 -10.36 -4.82
CA ALA A 39 -8.12 -10.18 -3.74
C ALA A 39 -7.87 -11.17 -2.60
N SER A 40 -7.66 -12.44 -2.91
CA SER A 40 -7.40 -13.47 -1.89
C SER A 40 -6.09 -13.23 -1.14
N GLY A 41 -5.05 -12.78 -1.84
CA GLY A 41 -3.77 -12.44 -1.22
C GLY A 41 -3.87 -11.24 -0.28
N LEU A 42 -4.46 -10.15 -0.75
CA LEU A 42 -4.64 -8.94 0.04
C LEU A 42 -5.55 -9.18 1.27
N GLU A 43 -6.50 -10.08 1.16
CA GLU A 43 -7.38 -10.45 2.28
C GLU A 43 -6.64 -11.15 3.42
N THR A 44 -5.46 -11.71 3.16
CA THR A 44 -4.68 -12.38 4.20
C THR A 44 -3.96 -11.42 5.14
N TRP A 45 -3.65 -10.20 4.69
CA TRP A 45 -2.80 -9.30 5.48
C TRP A 45 -3.23 -7.82 5.47
N PHE A 46 -3.87 -7.37 4.38
CA PHE A 46 -4.12 -5.94 4.18
C PHE A 46 -5.49 -5.50 4.70
N ALA A 47 -6.50 -6.31 4.51
CA ALA A 47 -7.87 -6.01 4.95
C ALA A 47 -8.58 -7.29 5.37
N ASP A 48 -9.69 -7.15 6.08
CA ASP A 48 -10.49 -8.30 6.55
C ASP A 48 -11.21 -8.98 5.39
N ARG A 49 -11.70 -8.19 4.44
CA ARG A 49 -12.33 -8.68 3.22
C ARG A 49 -11.86 -7.87 2.03
N VAL A 50 -11.61 -8.55 0.92
CA VAL A 50 -11.20 -7.92 -0.33
C VAL A 50 -11.95 -8.57 -1.48
N THR A 51 -12.57 -7.75 -2.31
CA THR A 51 -13.18 -8.18 -3.56
C THR A 51 -12.59 -7.37 -4.72
N LEU A 52 -12.54 -7.97 -5.89
CA LEU A 52 -12.09 -7.31 -7.10
C LEU A 52 -13.23 -7.37 -8.12
N ASN A 53 -13.65 -6.21 -8.60
CA ASN A 53 -14.64 -6.09 -9.67
C ASN A 53 -14.04 -5.22 -10.77
N ASP A 54 -13.78 -5.82 -11.93
CA ASP A 54 -13.05 -5.19 -13.04
C ASP A 54 -11.67 -4.72 -12.56
N LYS A 55 -11.44 -3.41 -12.43
CA LYS A 55 -10.18 -2.83 -11.99
C LYS A 55 -10.26 -2.19 -10.61
N THR A 56 -11.32 -2.46 -9.86
CA THR A 56 -11.54 -1.85 -8.56
C THR A 56 -11.51 -2.88 -7.46
N PHE A 57 -10.55 -2.72 -6.54
CA PHE A 57 -10.57 -3.44 -5.27
C PHE A 57 -11.50 -2.76 -4.28
N THR A 58 -12.32 -3.54 -3.60
CA THR A 58 -13.09 -3.09 -2.44
C THR A 58 -12.52 -3.76 -1.20
N PHE A 59 -12.03 -2.95 -0.28
CA PHE A 59 -11.45 -3.39 0.98
C PHE A 59 -12.41 -3.10 2.13
N GLN A 60 -12.56 -4.05 3.04
CA GLN A 60 -13.36 -3.88 4.23
C GLN A 60 -12.54 -4.21 5.47
N TRP A 61 -12.56 -3.30 6.43
CA TRP A 61 -11.97 -3.47 7.76
C TRP A 61 -13.09 -3.42 8.79
N GLY A 62 -13.18 -4.48 9.61
CA GLY A 62 -14.28 -4.60 10.55
C GLY A 62 -15.63 -4.66 9.87
N LYS A 63 -16.65 -4.04 10.50
CA LYS A 63 -18.03 -4.11 10.01
C LYS A 63 -18.45 -2.87 9.22
N SER A 64 -17.73 -1.76 9.35
CA SER A 64 -18.21 -0.46 8.86
C SER A 64 -17.25 0.30 7.97
N GLU A 65 -15.96 -0.02 7.97
CA GLU A 65 -15.00 0.69 7.14
C GLU A 65 -14.82 -0.02 5.80
N ILE A 66 -15.26 0.63 4.72
CA ILE A 66 -15.14 0.14 3.35
C ILE A 66 -14.50 1.22 2.51
N LYS A 67 -13.46 0.84 1.75
CA LYS A 67 -12.78 1.73 0.81
C LYS A 67 -12.53 1.04 -0.51
N ASN A 68 -12.58 1.80 -1.59
CA ASN A 68 -12.33 1.30 -2.93
C ASN A 68 -11.03 1.88 -3.48
N ALA A 69 -10.27 1.06 -4.20
CA ALA A 69 -9.07 1.49 -4.88
C ALA A 69 -9.10 1.03 -6.34
N LEU A 70 -8.88 1.97 -7.25
CA LEU A 70 -8.77 1.68 -8.67
C LEU A 70 -7.33 1.26 -9.00
N ILE A 71 -7.17 0.13 -9.70
CA ILE A 71 -5.88 -0.25 -10.27
C ILE A 71 -5.63 0.67 -11.48
N VAL A 72 -4.62 1.53 -11.36
CA VAL A 72 -4.31 2.49 -12.43
C VAL A 72 -3.19 2.00 -13.32
N ASN A 73 -2.34 1.12 -12.84
CA ASN A 73 -1.29 0.47 -13.63
C ASN A 73 -0.77 -0.76 -12.90
N TYR A 74 -0.30 -1.76 -13.64
CA TYR A 74 0.36 -2.91 -13.06
C TYR A 74 1.23 -3.62 -14.08
N ARG A 75 2.19 -4.37 -13.57
CA ARG A 75 3.02 -5.28 -14.36
C ARG A 75 3.19 -6.55 -13.55
N VAL A 76 2.78 -7.68 -14.11
CA VAL A 76 2.85 -8.98 -13.45
C VAL A 76 4.25 -9.25 -12.92
N ASN A 77 4.34 -9.72 -11.69
CA ASN A 77 5.59 -10.00 -10.96
C ASN A 77 6.48 -8.76 -10.74
N SER A 78 5.96 -7.57 -10.94
CA SER A 78 6.74 -6.34 -10.77
C SER A 78 6.06 -5.34 -9.85
N PHE A 79 4.94 -4.77 -10.24
CA PHE A 79 4.28 -3.75 -9.41
C PHE A 79 2.78 -3.69 -9.64
N ILE A 80 2.08 -3.15 -8.65
CA ILE A 80 0.68 -2.75 -8.77
C ILE A 80 0.50 -1.35 -8.18
N LYS A 81 -0.08 -0.47 -8.96
CA LYS A 81 -0.31 0.93 -8.60
C LYS A 81 -1.81 1.18 -8.51
N MET A 82 -2.23 1.75 -7.40
CA MET A 82 -3.64 1.93 -7.08
C MET A 82 -3.91 3.35 -6.62
N LYS A 83 -5.17 3.77 -6.78
CA LYS A 83 -5.62 5.08 -6.33
C LYS A 83 -6.91 4.91 -5.56
N TRP A 84 -6.93 5.43 -4.33
CA TRP A 84 -8.15 5.45 -3.54
C TRP A 84 -9.21 6.32 -4.20
N ASP A 85 -10.47 5.90 -4.16
CA ASP A 85 -11.58 6.66 -4.75
C ASP A 85 -11.88 7.95 -3.98
N ASP A 86 -11.52 8.00 -2.70
CA ASP A 86 -11.67 9.18 -1.85
C ASP A 86 -10.40 10.05 -1.77
N GLU A 87 -9.42 9.79 -2.62
CA GLU A 87 -8.18 10.56 -2.63
C GLU A 87 -8.41 11.98 -3.12
N GLU A 88 -8.09 12.95 -2.28
CA GLU A 88 -8.31 14.37 -2.55
C GLU A 88 -7.14 15.06 -3.28
N ASP A 89 -5.94 14.47 -3.23
CA ASP A 89 -4.77 15.00 -3.95
C ASP A 89 -4.62 14.28 -5.29
N PRO A 90 -4.76 15.00 -6.43
CA PRO A 90 -4.73 14.36 -7.75
C PRO A 90 -3.45 13.60 -8.09
N LYS A 91 -2.32 13.96 -7.47
CA LYS A 91 -1.04 13.30 -7.73
C LYS A 91 -0.84 12.04 -6.90
N ALA A 92 -1.64 11.85 -5.84
CA ALA A 92 -1.42 10.77 -4.89
C ALA A 92 -1.90 9.42 -5.41
N TYR A 93 -1.14 8.40 -5.10
CA TYR A 93 -1.43 6.99 -5.35
C TYR A 93 -0.69 6.15 -4.32
N PHE A 94 -0.92 4.85 -4.31
CA PHE A 94 -0.03 3.94 -3.59
C PHE A 94 0.38 2.79 -4.49
N GLU A 95 1.57 2.27 -4.27
CA GLU A 95 2.17 1.27 -5.13
C GLU A 95 2.91 0.24 -4.30
N LEU A 96 2.72 -1.02 -4.65
CA LEU A 96 3.48 -2.15 -4.13
C LEU A 96 4.36 -2.69 -5.24
N ARG A 97 5.67 -2.73 -5.02
CA ARG A 97 6.65 -3.10 -6.04
C ARG A 97 7.60 -4.16 -5.51
N LEU A 98 7.88 -5.15 -6.34
CA LEU A 98 8.89 -6.18 -6.04
C LEU A 98 10.21 -5.81 -6.69
N ALA A 99 11.29 -5.86 -5.92
CA ALA A 99 12.64 -5.72 -6.42
C ALA A 99 13.44 -6.98 -6.03
N TYR A 100 14.04 -7.62 -7.01
CA TYR A 100 14.83 -8.83 -6.78
C TYR A 100 16.31 -8.47 -6.61
N ASN A 101 16.92 -8.98 -5.53
CA ASN A 101 18.34 -8.82 -5.29
C ASN A 101 19.05 -10.09 -5.72
N GLU A 102 19.82 -10.03 -6.82
CA GLU A 102 20.53 -11.18 -7.38
C GLU A 102 21.63 -11.69 -6.48
N LEU A 103 22.22 -10.83 -5.64
CA LEU A 103 23.30 -11.21 -4.74
C LEU A 103 22.80 -12.07 -3.59
N THR A 104 21.70 -11.65 -2.96
CA THR A 104 21.12 -12.38 -1.82
C THR A 104 20.03 -13.37 -2.24
N LYS A 105 19.55 -13.25 -3.49
CA LYS A 105 18.43 -14.04 -4.04
C LYS A 105 17.13 -13.85 -3.27
N ASP A 106 16.97 -12.67 -2.65
CA ASP A 106 15.77 -12.29 -1.91
C ASP A 106 15.02 -11.18 -2.63
N TYR A 107 13.75 -11.04 -2.26
CA TYR A 107 12.92 -9.93 -2.72
C TYR A 107 12.87 -8.83 -1.68
N THR A 108 12.83 -7.60 -2.16
CA THR A 108 12.47 -6.43 -1.38
C THR A 108 11.09 -5.97 -1.83
N LEU A 109 10.19 -5.75 -0.89
CA LEU A 109 8.91 -5.13 -1.16
C LEU A 109 9.05 -3.62 -0.96
N GLU A 110 8.89 -2.88 -2.02
CA GLU A 110 8.90 -1.43 -2.00
C GLU A 110 7.47 -0.91 -1.93
N VAL A 111 7.21 0.02 -1.04
CA VAL A 111 5.93 0.66 -0.88
C VAL A 111 6.08 2.15 -1.18
N VAL A 112 5.28 2.65 -2.10
CA VAL A 112 5.17 4.07 -2.38
C VAL A 112 3.77 4.51 -1.97
N ASP A 113 3.70 5.58 -1.21
CA ASP A 113 2.44 6.19 -0.79
C ASP A 113 2.60 7.71 -0.70
N PHE A 114 1.55 8.40 -0.37
CA PHE A 114 1.54 9.84 -0.20
C PHE A 114 0.85 10.20 1.11
N ALA A 115 1.36 11.20 1.78
CA ALA A 115 0.79 11.70 3.03
C ALA A 115 1.04 13.19 3.16
N TYR A 116 0.17 13.88 3.89
CA TYR A 116 0.44 15.27 4.26
C TYR A 116 1.68 15.34 5.17
N PRO A 117 2.42 16.45 5.13
CA PRO A 117 3.70 16.54 5.86
C PRO A 117 3.63 16.17 7.34
N ASP A 118 2.52 16.48 8.01
CA ASP A 118 2.33 16.17 9.43
C ASP A 118 1.83 14.76 9.70
N GLU A 119 1.54 13.98 8.66
CA GLU A 119 1.02 12.61 8.75
C GLU A 119 2.01 11.56 8.23
N ILE A 120 3.18 11.98 7.75
CA ILE A 120 4.17 11.08 7.13
C ILE A 120 4.59 9.97 8.09
N GLU A 121 4.94 10.33 9.32
CA GLU A 121 5.41 9.36 10.31
C GLU A 121 4.33 8.34 10.64
N ASP A 122 3.10 8.78 10.85
CA ASP A 122 1.98 7.87 11.13
C ASP A 122 1.70 6.93 9.95
N GLN A 123 1.80 7.43 8.73
CA GLN A 123 1.59 6.63 7.53
C GLN A 123 2.69 5.58 7.36
N GLN A 124 3.93 5.92 7.66
CA GLN A 124 5.05 4.98 7.63
C GLN A 124 4.88 3.89 8.69
N GLU A 125 4.45 4.23 9.89
CA GLU A 125 4.17 3.28 10.96
C GLU A 125 3.04 2.32 10.59
N LEU A 126 1.99 2.83 9.95
CA LEU A 126 0.87 2.02 9.49
C LEU A 126 1.35 0.99 8.46
N TRP A 127 2.13 1.40 7.47
CA TRP A 127 2.68 0.48 6.48
C TRP A 127 3.60 -0.56 7.10
N THR A 128 4.46 -0.15 8.01
CA THR A 128 5.35 -1.08 8.73
C THR A 128 4.55 -2.15 9.45
N SER A 129 3.49 -1.75 10.14
CA SER A 129 2.59 -2.68 10.83
C SER A 129 1.89 -3.65 9.87
N GLN A 130 1.43 -3.16 8.73
CA GLN A 130 0.78 -3.99 7.72
C GLN A 130 1.75 -4.98 7.08
N ILE A 131 2.97 -4.55 6.78
CA ILE A 131 3.98 -5.44 6.20
C ILE A 131 4.45 -6.47 7.23
N ASP A 132 4.56 -6.13 8.50
CA ASP A 132 4.82 -7.09 9.56
C ASP A 132 3.73 -8.17 9.60
N ASN A 133 2.49 -7.79 9.43
CA ASN A 133 1.37 -8.73 9.33
C ASN A 133 1.50 -9.63 8.09
N LEU A 134 1.85 -9.06 6.94
CA LEU A 134 2.11 -9.82 5.72
C LEU A 134 3.17 -10.90 5.97
N LYS A 135 4.29 -10.52 6.58
CA LYS A 135 5.37 -11.46 6.88
C LYS A 135 4.93 -12.56 7.82
N ARG A 136 4.16 -12.22 8.84
CA ARG A 136 3.68 -13.17 9.84
C ARG A 136 2.73 -14.20 9.24
N VAL A 137 1.76 -13.77 8.41
CA VAL A 137 0.74 -14.69 7.87
C VAL A 137 1.25 -15.50 6.69
N SER A 138 2.25 -15.00 5.97
CA SER A 138 2.80 -15.66 4.77
C SER A 138 4.11 -16.41 5.00
N GLY A 139 4.75 -16.20 6.15
CA GLY A 139 6.05 -16.80 6.44
C GLY A 139 7.21 -16.10 5.71
N LEU A 140 6.96 -14.96 5.16
CA LEU A 140 7.97 -14.16 4.44
C LEU A 140 8.67 -13.19 5.39
#